data_4b48011b46dd6c726dffd49bd2a4ab25
#
_entry.id   4b48011b46dd6c726dffd49bd2a4ab25
#
_cell.length_a   1.000
_cell.length_b   1.000
_cell.length_c   1.000
_cell.angle_alpha   90.00
_cell.angle_beta   90.00
_cell.angle_gamma   90.00
#
_symmetry.space_group_name_H-M   'P 1'
#
loop_
_entity.id
_entity.type
_entity.pdbx_description
1 polymer ?
#
loop_
_entity_poly.entity_id
_entity_poly.type
_entity_poly.pdbx_seq_one_letter_code
_entity_poly.pdbx_strand_id
1 'polypeptide(L)'
;MAGTGWSVRACSQTSDSAHTASQLATSAAEVAQRGGAVVAEVVQTMGAINASSTKISDIIGVIDGIAFQTNILALNAAVEAARAGEQGRGFAVVAGEVRTLAQRSAQAAKEIKQLINDSVQQVHSGTSLVGSAGSTMGDIVASVQRVTDIISEIRAATSEQTQGIGQVSEAMHQLDQMTQQNSALVEESSAAAESLREQAARLIEVVAQFRLSNQPASPAAHRPPTTPPPRPPSPPPPPPPTPPLPPPPP
;
A
#
# COMPACT_ATOMS: atom_id res chain seq x y z
N MET A 1 -14.86 1.75 -32.08
CA MET A 1 -15.74 1.43 -30.92
C MET A 1 -15.22 0.37 -29.93
N ALA A 2 -14.27 -0.50 -30.28
CA ALA A 2 -13.76 -1.52 -29.33
C ALA A 2 -12.90 -0.97 -28.17
N GLY A 3 -12.24 0.18 -28.33
CA GLY A 3 -11.31 0.74 -27.32
C GLY A 3 -11.95 1.31 -26.06
N THR A 4 -13.07 2.01 -26.18
CA THR A 4 -13.75 2.63 -25.01
C THR A 4 -14.41 1.61 -24.11
N GLY A 5 -14.96 0.52 -24.66
CA GLY A 5 -15.56 -0.56 -23.87
C GLY A 5 -14.53 -1.37 -23.07
N TRP A 6 -13.27 -1.44 -23.51
CA TRP A 6 -12.18 -2.06 -22.75
C TRP A 6 -11.73 -1.16 -21.59
N SER A 7 -11.59 0.15 -21.82
CA SER A 7 -11.19 1.10 -20.80
C SER A 7 -12.21 1.22 -19.65
N VAL A 8 -13.51 1.24 -19.96
CA VAL A 8 -14.59 1.24 -18.95
C VAL A 8 -14.54 -0.02 -18.09
N ARG A 9 -14.36 -1.20 -18.72
CA ARG A 9 -14.23 -2.46 -17.98
C ARG A 9 -13.00 -2.49 -17.09
N ALA A 10 -11.85 -1.97 -17.56
CA ALA A 10 -10.63 -1.87 -16.76
C ALA A 10 -10.83 -0.97 -15.53
N CYS A 11 -11.50 0.18 -15.67
CA CYS A 11 -11.82 1.06 -14.54
C CYS A 11 -12.79 0.39 -13.54
N SER A 12 -13.83 -0.32 -14.02
CA SER A 12 -14.73 -1.09 -13.15
C SER A 12 -13.97 -2.15 -12.37
N GLN A 13 -13.13 -2.93 -13.02
CA GLN A 13 -12.31 -3.96 -12.38
C GLN A 13 -11.34 -3.36 -11.35
N THR A 14 -10.74 -2.20 -11.63
CA THR A 14 -9.87 -1.50 -10.69
C THR A 14 -10.67 -1.03 -9.46
N SER A 15 -11.88 -0.50 -9.66
CA SER A 15 -12.78 -0.10 -8.57
C SER A 15 -13.15 -1.28 -7.67
N ASP A 16 -13.51 -2.43 -8.25
CA ASP A 16 -13.85 -3.65 -7.51
C ASP A 16 -12.65 -4.20 -6.73
N SER A 17 -11.46 -4.18 -7.37
CA SER A 17 -10.21 -4.57 -6.72
C SER A 17 -9.86 -3.65 -5.55
N ALA A 18 -10.01 -2.33 -5.71
CA ALA A 18 -9.80 -1.35 -4.66
C ALA A 18 -10.81 -1.54 -3.50
N HIS A 19 -12.08 -1.85 -3.81
CA HIS A 19 -13.06 -2.18 -2.78
C HIS A 19 -12.66 -3.40 -1.97
N THR A 20 -12.29 -4.49 -2.64
CA THR A 20 -11.82 -5.73 -2.00
C THR A 20 -10.56 -5.49 -1.16
N ALA A 21 -9.60 -4.73 -1.69
CA ALA A 21 -8.38 -4.37 -0.97
C ALA A 21 -8.67 -3.55 0.30
N SER A 22 -9.65 -2.61 0.23
CA SER A 22 -10.12 -1.84 1.39
C SER A 22 -10.70 -2.74 2.49
N GLN A 23 -11.53 -3.71 2.12
CA GLN A 23 -12.08 -4.68 3.07
C GLN A 23 -11.00 -5.54 3.72
N LEU A 24 -10.02 -6.00 2.92
CA LEU A 24 -8.89 -6.77 3.43
C LEU A 24 -8.03 -5.94 4.40
N ALA A 25 -7.76 -4.69 4.06
CA ALA A 25 -7.00 -3.78 4.91
C ALA A 25 -7.73 -3.54 6.24
N THR A 26 -9.03 -3.28 6.22
CA THR A 26 -9.85 -3.11 7.44
C THR A 26 -9.78 -4.37 8.30
N SER A 27 -9.98 -5.55 7.72
CA SER A 27 -9.88 -6.83 8.44
C SER A 27 -8.49 -7.06 9.03
N ALA A 28 -7.43 -6.73 8.30
CA ALA A 28 -6.04 -6.84 8.78
C ALA A 28 -5.78 -5.88 9.97
N ALA A 29 -6.30 -4.65 9.91
CA ALA A 29 -6.23 -3.69 11.03
C ALA A 29 -6.92 -4.22 12.28
N GLU A 30 -8.11 -4.79 12.13
CA GLU A 30 -8.85 -5.40 13.25
C GLU A 30 -8.11 -6.58 13.88
N VAL A 31 -7.49 -7.43 13.04
CA VAL A 31 -6.69 -8.56 13.54
C VAL A 31 -5.46 -8.06 14.29
N ALA A 32 -4.75 -7.07 13.75
CA ALA A 32 -3.59 -6.48 14.40
C ALA A 32 -3.96 -5.79 15.73
N GLN A 33 -5.09 -5.09 15.76
CA GLN A 33 -5.59 -4.44 16.96
C GLN A 33 -5.97 -5.44 18.05
N ARG A 34 -6.64 -6.53 17.68
CA ARG A 34 -6.92 -7.66 18.60
C ARG A 34 -5.62 -8.31 19.08
N GLY A 35 -4.66 -8.51 18.20
CA GLY A 35 -3.34 -9.01 18.56
C GLY A 35 -2.66 -8.11 19.59
N GLY A 36 -2.71 -6.80 19.39
CA GLY A 36 -2.21 -5.81 20.35
C GLY A 36 -2.89 -5.89 21.72
N ALA A 37 -4.21 -6.10 21.76
CA ALA A 37 -4.94 -6.29 23.02
C ALA A 37 -4.51 -7.57 23.76
N VAL A 38 -4.33 -8.68 23.05
CA VAL A 38 -3.81 -9.92 23.65
C VAL A 38 -2.39 -9.74 24.18
N VAL A 39 -1.54 -9.02 23.46
CA VAL A 39 -0.17 -8.69 23.91
C VAL A 39 -0.22 -7.87 25.21
N ALA A 40 -1.11 -6.88 25.30
CA ALA A 40 -1.27 -6.08 26.54
C ALA A 40 -1.71 -6.95 27.72
N GLU A 41 -2.61 -7.90 27.54
CA GLU A 41 -3.06 -8.85 28.56
C GLU A 41 -1.91 -9.77 29.01
N VAL A 42 -1.06 -10.22 28.07
CA VAL A 42 0.14 -11.00 28.40
C VAL A 42 1.11 -10.18 29.24
N VAL A 43 1.37 -8.90 28.91
CA VAL A 43 2.22 -8.00 29.69
C VAL A 43 1.67 -7.84 31.11
N GLN A 44 0.36 -7.65 31.26
CA GLN A 44 -0.28 -7.57 32.57
C GLN A 44 -0.10 -8.87 33.38
N THR A 45 -0.29 -10.01 32.74
CA THR A 45 -0.09 -11.34 33.36
C THR A 45 1.36 -11.54 33.80
N MET A 46 2.34 -11.17 32.97
CA MET A 46 3.75 -11.21 33.33
C MET A 46 4.05 -10.30 34.52
N GLY A 47 3.44 -9.13 34.60
CA GLY A 47 3.52 -8.24 35.77
C GLY A 47 2.99 -8.91 37.05
N ALA A 48 1.86 -9.61 36.98
CA ALA A 48 1.29 -10.35 38.10
C ALA A 48 2.18 -11.52 38.56
N ILE A 49 2.78 -12.25 37.59
CA ILE A 49 3.75 -13.32 37.88
C ILE A 49 5.00 -12.75 38.58
N ASN A 50 5.51 -11.64 38.09
CA ASN A 50 6.66 -10.96 38.72
C ASN A 50 6.37 -10.56 40.16
N ALA A 51 5.21 -9.91 40.41
CA ALA A 51 4.79 -9.55 41.75
C ALA A 51 4.62 -10.76 42.68
N SER A 52 4.08 -11.86 42.17
CA SER A 52 3.94 -13.11 42.92
C SER A 52 5.30 -13.74 43.22
N SER A 53 6.20 -13.75 42.26
CA SER A 53 7.57 -14.26 42.44
C SER A 53 8.36 -13.48 43.48
N THR A 54 8.19 -12.16 43.52
CA THR A 54 8.79 -11.31 44.56
C THR A 54 8.27 -11.70 45.93
N LYS A 55 6.96 -11.87 46.12
CA LYS A 55 6.36 -12.34 47.36
C LYS A 55 6.90 -13.72 47.78
N ILE A 56 7.05 -14.64 46.83
CA ILE A 56 7.63 -15.95 47.11
C ILE A 56 9.08 -15.79 47.59
N SER A 57 9.87 -14.95 46.96
CA SER A 57 11.25 -14.66 47.36
C SER A 57 11.32 -14.12 48.84
N ASP A 58 10.39 -13.25 49.20
CA ASP A 58 10.30 -12.75 50.57
C ASP A 58 9.97 -13.87 51.55
N ILE A 59 9.00 -14.73 51.22
CA ILE A 59 8.64 -15.90 52.06
C ILE A 59 9.81 -16.84 52.22
N ILE A 60 10.55 -17.12 51.16
CA ILE A 60 11.75 -17.98 51.20
C ILE A 60 12.82 -17.34 52.10
N GLY A 61 12.95 -16.00 52.07
CA GLY A 61 13.84 -15.27 52.99
C GLY A 61 13.45 -15.48 54.46
N VAL A 62 12.15 -15.51 54.76
CA VAL A 62 11.65 -15.80 56.12
C VAL A 62 11.95 -17.27 56.51
N ILE A 63 11.75 -18.21 55.57
CA ILE A 63 12.04 -19.65 55.80
C ILE A 63 13.52 -19.87 56.07
N ASP A 64 14.41 -19.21 55.33
CA ASP A 64 15.86 -19.30 55.55
C ASP A 64 16.22 -18.73 56.95
N GLY A 65 15.60 -17.62 57.35
CA GLY A 65 15.72 -17.04 58.70
C GLY A 65 15.27 -18.01 59.80
N ILE A 66 14.10 -18.68 59.61
CA ILE A 66 13.60 -19.68 60.59
C ILE A 66 14.56 -20.89 60.65
N ALA A 67 15.04 -21.34 59.52
CA ALA A 67 16.01 -22.42 59.48
C ALA A 67 17.33 -22.05 60.24
N PHE A 68 17.81 -20.85 60.05
CA PHE A 68 18.95 -20.33 60.79
C PHE A 68 18.70 -20.29 62.32
N GLN A 69 17.57 -19.73 62.75
CA GLN A 69 17.16 -19.69 64.16
C GLN A 69 17.04 -21.08 64.76
N THR A 70 16.42 -22.03 64.01
CA THR A 70 16.27 -23.42 64.44
C THR A 70 17.64 -24.12 64.60
N ASN A 71 18.56 -23.84 63.65
CA ASN A 71 19.93 -24.35 63.76
C ASN A 71 20.65 -23.84 65.03
N ILE A 72 20.48 -22.56 65.40
CA ILE A 72 21.06 -22.00 66.63
C ILE A 72 20.40 -22.59 67.87
N LEU A 73 19.05 -22.76 67.86
CA LEU A 73 18.32 -23.37 68.98
C LEU A 73 18.75 -24.84 69.16
N ALA A 74 18.91 -25.60 68.11
CA ALA A 74 19.40 -26.97 68.12
C ALA A 74 20.85 -27.06 68.66
N LEU A 75 21.69 -26.12 68.27
CA LEU A 75 23.05 -26.06 68.77
C LEU A 75 23.07 -25.81 70.31
N ASN A 76 22.27 -24.85 70.76
CA ASN A 76 22.17 -24.54 72.22
C ASN A 76 21.62 -25.73 72.99
N ALA A 77 20.61 -26.44 72.46
CA ALA A 77 20.09 -27.70 73.05
C ALA A 77 21.12 -28.81 73.09
N ALA A 78 21.94 -28.97 72.06
CA ALA A 78 23.02 -29.95 72.04
C ALA A 78 24.10 -29.65 73.09
N VAL A 79 24.45 -28.38 73.27
CA VAL A 79 25.39 -27.95 74.30
C VAL A 79 24.84 -28.22 75.73
N GLU A 80 23.56 -27.93 75.96
CA GLU A 80 22.95 -28.15 77.29
C GLU A 80 22.77 -29.67 77.55
N ALA A 81 22.43 -30.45 76.52
CA ALA A 81 22.43 -31.91 76.59
C ALA A 81 23.80 -32.52 76.95
N ALA A 82 24.88 -32.00 76.39
CA ALA A 82 26.24 -32.38 76.74
C ALA A 82 26.61 -32.03 78.20
N ARG A 83 26.09 -30.90 78.69
CA ARG A 83 26.27 -30.42 80.07
C ARG A 83 25.56 -31.32 81.10
N ALA A 84 24.44 -31.96 80.69
CA ALA A 84 23.71 -32.90 81.54
C ALA A 84 24.34 -34.31 81.61
N GLY A 85 25.46 -34.58 80.92
CA GLY A 85 26.17 -35.80 80.97
C GLY A 85 25.36 -37.02 80.44
N GLU A 86 25.43 -38.20 81.09
CA GLU A 86 24.71 -39.38 80.68
C GLU A 86 23.16 -39.21 80.57
N GLN A 87 22.56 -38.32 81.37
CA GLN A 87 21.16 -38.08 81.36
C GLN A 87 20.70 -37.25 80.10
N GLY A 88 21.64 -36.55 79.49
CA GLY A 88 21.40 -35.74 78.29
C GLY A 88 21.55 -36.46 76.98
N ARG A 89 22.02 -37.72 76.94
CA ARG A 89 22.34 -38.42 75.66
C ARG A 89 21.19 -38.48 74.65
N GLY A 90 19.97 -38.79 75.14
CA GLY A 90 18.79 -38.85 74.26
C GLY A 90 18.46 -37.48 73.65
N PHE A 91 18.58 -36.37 74.45
CA PHE A 91 18.38 -35.02 73.97
C PHE A 91 19.46 -34.56 72.98
N ALA A 92 20.69 -34.99 73.15
CA ALA A 92 21.80 -34.69 72.23
C ALA A 92 21.55 -35.26 70.82
N VAL A 93 20.99 -36.49 70.76
CA VAL A 93 20.64 -37.14 69.46
C VAL A 93 19.54 -36.35 68.76
N VAL A 94 18.46 -35.98 69.47
CA VAL A 94 17.35 -35.18 68.93
C VAL A 94 17.83 -33.79 68.50
N ALA A 95 18.65 -33.13 69.27
CA ALA A 95 19.23 -31.83 68.94
C ALA A 95 20.10 -31.91 67.64
N GLY A 96 20.85 -32.99 67.49
CA GLY A 96 21.65 -33.28 66.28
C GLY A 96 20.75 -33.43 65.04
N GLU A 97 19.66 -34.17 65.19
CA GLU A 97 18.70 -34.39 64.08
C GLU A 97 18.00 -33.11 63.69
N VAL A 98 17.51 -32.31 64.66
CA VAL A 98 16.90 -30.98 64.45
C VAL A 98 17.88 -30.03 63.75
N ARG A 99 19.16 -30.06 64.16
CA ARG A 99 20.19 -29.26 63.51
C ARG A 99 20.41 -29.66 62.05
N THR A 100 20.48 -30.95 61.76
CA THR A 100 20.59 -31.47 60.39
C THR A 100 19.40 -31.09 59.53
N LEU A 101 18.18 -31.16 60.09
CA LEU A 101 16.96 -30.74 59.41
C LEU A 101 16.96 -29.27 59.10
N ALA A 102 17.37 -28.40 60.08
CA ALA A 102 17.50 -26.99 59.87
C ALA A 102 18.51 -26.62 58.77
N GLN A 103 19.65 -27.27 58.73
CA GLN A 103 20.65 -27.07 57.67
C GLN A 103 20.10 -27.48 56.29
N ARG A 104 19.40 -28.62 56.22
CA ARG A 104 18.73 -29.05 54.95
C ARG A 104 17.64 -28.07 54.52
N SER A 105 16.88 -27.53 55.47
CA SER A 105 15.84 -26.52 55.17
C SER A 105 16.48 -25.24 54.64
N ALA A 106 17.54 -24.76 55.22
CA ALA A 106 18.28 -23.58 54.75
C ALA A 106 18.84 -23.80 53.33
N GLN A 107 19.39 -24.99 53.09
CA GLN A 107 19.90 -25.31 51.76
C GLN A 107 18.77 -25.33 50.69
N ALA A 108 17.64 -25.99 51.02
CA ALA A 108 16.48 -26.02 50.12
C ALA A 108 15.91 -24.58 49.89
N ALA A 109 15.87 -23.74 50.92
CA ALA A 109 15.48 -22.34 50.76
C ALA A 109 16.36 -21.56 49.80
N LYS A 110 17.68 -21.76 49.88
CA LYS A 110 18.63 -21.13 48.94
C LYS A 110 18.43 -21.62 47.48
N GLU A 111 18.20 -22.91 47.30
CA GLU A 111 17.93 -23.48 45.97
C GLU A 111 16.62 -22.92 45.38
N ILE A 112 15.53 -22.85 46.16
CA ILE A 112 14.28 -22.24 45.76
C ILE A 112 14.46 -20.76 45.42
N LYS A 113 15.21 -20.01 46.24
CA LYS A 113 15.52 -18.60 45.99
C LYS A 113 16.22 -18.40 44.64
N GLN A 114 17.16 -19.27 44.31
CA GLN A 114 17.83 -19.23 43.01
C GLN A 114 16.83 -19.46 41.88
N LEU A 115 15.99 -20.52 41.97
CA LEU A 115 14.97 -20.80 40.94
C LEU A 115 13.98 -19.67 40.75
N ILE A 116 13.60 -18.98 41.86
CA ILE A 116 12.71 -17.81 41.79
C ILE A 116 13.42 -16.63 41.07
N ASN A 117 14.68 -16.37 41.39
CA ASN A 117 15.45 -15.32 40.74
C ASN A 117 15.59 -15.61 39.23
N ASP A 118 15.89 -16.82 38.85
CA ASP A 118 15.99 -17.25 37.46
C ASP A 118 14.62 -17.07 36.75
N SER A 119 13.52 -17.41 37.42
CA SER A 119 12.16 -17.24 36.92
C SER A 119 11.81 -15.76 36.72
N VAL A 120 12.17 -14.89 37.67
CA VAL A 120 11.97 -13.43 37.54
C VAL A 120 12.74 -12.87 36.35
N GLN A 121 13.97 -13.32 36.16
CA GLN A 121 14.78 -12.91 35.00
C GLN A 121 14.17 -13.34 33.67
N GLN A 122 13.63 -14.57 33.60
CA GLN A 122 12.92 -15.07 32.41
C GLN A 122 11.63 -14.28 32.15
N VAL A 123 10.86 -13.98 33.20
CA VAL A 123 9.65 -13.14 33.09
C VAL A 123 10.01 -11.74 32.60
N HIS A 124 11.07 -11.14 33.09
CA HIS A 124 11.52 -9.83 32.65
C HIS A 124 11.92 -9.84 31.16
N SER A 125 12.68 -10.84 30.73
CA SER A 125 13.07 -11.02 29.32
C SER A 125 11.84 -11.26 28.44
N GLY A 126 10.89 -12.09 28.90
CA GLY A 126 9.61 -12.33 28.23
C GLY A 126 8.79 -11.07 28.09
N THR A 127 8.70 -10.26 29.14
CA THR A 127 7.96 -8.98 29.12
C THR A 127 8.55 -8.01 28.09
N SER A 128 9.87 -7.90 27.99
CA SER A 128 10.54 -7.08 26.97
C SER A 128 10.22 -7.55 25.55
N LEU A 129 10.27 -8.86 25.32
CA LEU A 129 9.98 -9.45 24.01
C LEU A 129 8.51 -9.23 23.59
N VAL A 130 7.60 -9.44 24.53
CA VAL A 130 6.16 -9.20 24.33
C VAL A 130 5.87 -7.72 24.13
N GLY A 131 6.56 -6.84 24.84
CA GLY A 131 6.47 -5.39 24.62
C GLY A 131 6.89 -4.99 23.20
N SER A 132 7.98 -5.57 22.70
CA SER A 132 8.42 -5.35 21.31
C SER A 132 7.39 -5.87 20.29
N ALA A 133 6.78 -7.01 20.56
CA ALA A 133 5.69 -7.54 19.73
C ALA A 133 4.47 -6.59 19.70
N GLY A 134 4.14 -5.98 20.84
CA GLY A 134 3.09 -4.95 20.95
C GLY A 134 3.37 -3.72 20.09
N SER A 135 4.61 -3.22 20.14
CA SER A 135 5.03 -2.12 19.27
C SER A 135 4.88 -2.49 17.78
N THR A 136 5.33 -3.70 17.41
CA THR A 136 5.18 -4.19 16.02
C THR A 136 3.72 -4.25 15.59
N MET A 137 2.80 -4.65 16.48
CA MET A 137 1.36 -4.61 16.17
C MET A 137 0.86 -3.19 15.92
N GLY A 138 1.35 -2.21 16.69
CA GLY A 138 1.07 -0.79 16.46
C GLY A 138 1.56 -0.31 15.08
N ASP A 139 2.78 -0.68 14.69
CA ASP A 139 3.37 -0.34 13.39
C ASP A 139 2.58 -0.97 12.22
N ILE A 140 2.08 -2.20 12.41
CA ILE A 140 1.20 -2.87 11.44
C ILE A 140 -0.09 -2.07 11.27
N VAL A 141 -0.76 -1.68 12.35
CA VAL A 141 -2.00 -0.88 12.30
C VAL A 141 -1.75 0.44 11.56
N ALA A 142 -0.66 1.15 11.88
CA ALA A 142 -0.30 2.39 11.21
C ALA A 142 0.01 2.19 9.71
N SER A 143 0.62 1.06 9.35
CA SER A 143 0.92 0.74 7.96
C SER A 143 -0.34 0.37 7.17
N VAL A 144 -1.25 -0.38 7.77
CA VAL A 144 -2.55 -0.72 7.17
C VAL A 144 -3.41 0.53 6.98
N GLN A 145 -3.36 1.49 7.92
CA GLN A 145 -4.05 2.76 7.75
C GLN A 145 -3.55 3.51 6.52
N ARG A 146 -2.23 3.60 6.32
CA ARG A 146 -1.65 4.21 5.11
C ARG A 146 -2.09 3.50 3.82
N VAL A 147 -2.17 2.17 3.85
CA VAL A 147 -2.69 1.40 2.71
C VAL A 147 -4.16 1.76 2.43
N THR A 148 -4.98 1.91 3.47
CA THR A 148 -6.38 2.32 3.33
C THR A 148 -6.53 3.70 2.71
N ASP A 149 -5.66 4.64 3.10
CA ASP A 149 -5.63 6.00 2.56
C ASP A 149 -5.28 5.97 1.05
N ILE A 150 -4.24 5.22 0.67
CA ILE A 150 -3.85 5.03 -0.75
C ILE A 150 -4.99 4.40 -1.57
N ILE A 151 -5.68 3.39 -1.02
CA ILE A 151 -6.82 2.76 -1.69
C ILE A 151 -7.95 3.78 -1.90
N SER A 152 -8.17 4.67 -0.95
CA SER A 152 -9.16 5.75 -1.08
C SER A 152 -8.79 6.71 -2.21
N GLU A 153 -7.53 7.09 -2.35
CA GLU A 153 -7.02 7.89 -3.47
C GLU A 153 -7.19 7.18 -4.82
N ILE A 154 -6.87 5.88 -4.88
CA ILE A 154 -7.06 5.07 -6.09
C ILE A 154 -8.54 5.05 -6.50
N ARG A 155 -9.48 4.91 -5.55
CA ARG A 155 -10.92 4.96 -5.83
C ARG A 155 -11.35 6.31 -6.38
N ALA A 156 -10.86 7.40 -5.80
CA ALA A 156 -11.17 8.75 -6.28
C ALA A 156 -10.65 8.95 -7.71
N ALA A 157 -9.39 8.59 -7.98
CA ALA A 157 -8.78 8.69 -9.31
C ALA A 157 -9.50 7.79 -10.34
N THR A 158 -9.89 6.58 -9.96
CA THR A 158 -10.63 5.66 -10.84
C THR A 158 -12.02 6.21 -11.19
N SER A 159 -12.69 6.86 -10.24
CA SER A 159 -13.98 7.53 -10.47
C SER A 159 -13.83 8.67 -11.46
N GLU A 160 -12.82 9.52 -11.29
CA GLU A 160 -12.50 10.61 -12.21
C GLU A 160 -12.16 10.10 -13.62
N GLN A 161 -11.33 9.03 -13.71
CA GLN A 161 -11.03 8.38 -14.99
C GLN A 161 -12.29 7.84 -15.68
N THR A 162 -13.22 7.25 -14.95
CA THR A 162 -14.48 6.74 -15.50
C THR A 162 -15.32 7.87 -16.08
N GLN A 163 -15.38 9.00 -15.40
CA GLN A 163 -16.07 10.19 -15.88
C GLN A 163 -15.39 10.76 -17.15
N GLY A 164 -14.05 10.83 -17.15
CA GLY A 164 -13.28 11.29 -18.31
C GLY A 164 -13.47 10.39 -19.54
N ILE A 165 -13.47 9.06 -19.34
CA ILE A 165 -13.74 8.10 -20.42
C ILE A 165 -15.17 8.28 -20.97
N GLY A 166 -16.15 8.57 -20.11
CA GLY A 166 -17.51 8.91 -20.52
C GLY A 166 -17.55 10.12 -21.44
N GLN A 167 -16.83 11.20 -21.10
CA GLN A 167 -16.73 12.40 -21.95
C GLN A 167 -16.05 12.12 -23.29
N VAL A 168 -14.97 11.33 -23.29
CA VAL A 168 -14.29 10.90 -24.52
C VAL A 168 -15.24 10.06 -25.40
N SER A 169 -16.03 9.18 -24.81
CA SER A 169 -17.01 8.38 -25.55
C SER A 169 -18.07 9.26 -26.22
N GLU A 170 -18.57 10.26 -25.52
CA GLU A 170 -19.54 11.21 -26.06
C GLU A 170 -18.94 12.01 -27.23
N ALA A 171 -17.71 12.53 -27.05
CA ALA A 171 -17.01 13.24 -28.12
C ALA A 171 -16.79 12.36 -29.36
N MET A 172 -16.47 11.07 -29.17
CA MET A 172 -16.35 10.11 -30.29
C MET A 172 -17.67 9.87 -31.01
N HIS A 173 -18.80 9.83 -30.31
CA HIS A 173 -20.12 9.74 -30.93
C HIS A 173 -20.43 11.01 -31.77
N GLN A 174 -20.09 12.18 -31.26
CA GLN A 174 -20.26 13.43 -32.01
C GLN A 174 -19.38 13.45 -33.28
N LEU A 175 -18.12 12.99 -33.18
CA LEU A 175 -17.23 12.88 -34.34
C LEU A 175 -17.76 11.89 -35.38
N ASP A 176 -18.32 10.75 -34.97
CA ASP A 176 -18.93 9.78 -35.88
C ASP A 176 -20.12 10.40 -36.63
N GLN A 177 -20.98 11.11 -35.90
CA GLN A 177 -22.12 11.84 -36.48
C GLN A 177 -21.67 12.92 -37.46
N MET A 178 -20.65 13.71 -37.11
CA MET A 178 -20.07 14.72 -38.00
C MET A 178 -19.45 14.08 -39.25
N THR A 179 -18.81 12.91 -39.10
CA THR A 179 -18.24 12.16 -40.23
C THR A 179 -19.31 11.69 -41.19
N GLN A 180 -20.44 11.20 -40.67
CA GLN A 180 -21.58 10.78 -41.48
C GLN A 180 -22.21 12.00 -42.20
N GLN A 181 -22.38 13.13 -41.52
CA GLN A 181 -22.85 14.33 -42.14
C GLN A 181 -21.91 14.86 -43.24
N ASN A 182 -20.61 14.84 -43.00
CA ASN A 182 -19.62 15.23 -43.99
C ASN A 182 -19.65 14.31 -45.22
N SER A 183 -19.84 13.00 -45.02
CA SER A 183 -20.00 12.07 -46.14
C SER A 183 -21.24 12.38 -47.00
N ALA A 184 -22.37 12.70 -46.35
CA ALA A 184 -23.58 13.10 -47.08
C ALA A 184 -23.37 14.42 -47.83
N LEU A 185 -22.70 15.43 -47.23
CA LEU A 185 -22.36 16.69 -47.86
C LEU A 185 -21.42 16.51 -49.06
N VAL A 186 -20.48 15.57 -49.03
CA VAL A 186 -19.59 15.23 -50.14
C VAL A 186 -20.39 14.63 -51.26
N GLU A 187 -21.33 13.73 -50.99
CA GLU A 187 -22.21 13.14 -52.00
C GLU A 187 -23.07 14.21 -52.66
N GLU A 188 -23.70 15.12 -51.89
CA GLU A 188 -24.48 16.21 -52.39
C GLU A 188 -23.65 17.18 -53.27
N SER A 189 -22.44 17.54 -52.78
CA SER A 189 -21.52 18.41 -53.52
C SER A 189 -21.07 17.77 -54.82
N SER A 190 -20.87 16.47 -54.86
CA SER A 190 -20.50 15.70 -56.07
C SER A 190 -21.64 15.70 -57.07
N ALA A 191 -22.89 15.49 -56.62
CA ALA A 191 -24.08 15.54 -57.48
C ALA A 191 -24.31 16.95 -58.05
N ALA A 192 -24.10 18.02 -57.21
CA ALA A 192 -24.20 19.41 -57.68
C ALA A 192 -23.12 19.73 -58.74
N ALA A 193 -21.89 19.26 -58.54
CA ALA A 193 -20.80 19.45 -59.51
C ALA A 193 -21.09 18.75 -60.85
N GLU A 194 -21.67 17.58 -60.84
CA GLU A 194 -22.07 16.88 -62.07
C GLU A 194 -23.21 17.60 -62.77
N SER A 195 -24.23 18.11 -62.02
CA SER A 195 -25.30 18.94 -62.58
C SER A 195 -24.76 20.21 -63.25
N LEU A 196 -23.82 20.90 -62.60
CA LEU A 196 -23.15 22.07 -63.16
C LEU A 196 -22.39 21.74 -64.44
N ARG A 197 -21.72 20.60 -64.49
CA ARG A 197 -21.01 20.13 -65.67
C ARG A 197 -21.97 19.84 -66.84
N GLU A 198 -23.11 19.23 -66.57
CA GLU A 198 -24.18 19.04 -67.60
C GLU A 198 -24.72 20.36 -68.10
N GLN A 199 -25.00 21.33 -67.19
CA GLN A 199 -25.48 22.66 -67.60
C GLN A 199 -24.45 23.42 -68.44
N ALA A 200 -23.16 23.35 -68.06
CA ALA A 200 -22.10 23.94 -68.90
C ALA A 200 -22.02 23.30 -70.28
N ALA A 201 -22.14 21.97 -70.40
CA ALA A 201 -22.17 21.30 -71.67
C ALA A 201 -23.34 21.72 -72.55
N ARG A 202 -24.54 21.87 -71.96
CA ARG A 202 -25.73 22.39 -72.69
C ARG A 202 -25.54 23.85 -73.12
N LEU A 203 -24.94 24.71 -72.30
CA LEU A 203 -24.62 26.09 -72.67
C LEU A 203 -23.66 26.16 -73.85
N ILE A 204 -22.64 25.32 -73.90
CA ILE A 204 -21.70 25.21 -75.02
C ILE A 204 -22.45 24.84 -76.28
N GLU A 205 -23.38 23.87 -76.23
CA GLU A 205 -24.20 23.45 -77.36
C GLU A 205 -25.10 24.58 -77.87
N VAL A 206 -25.77 25.34 -76.96
CA VAL A 206 -26.60 26.50 -77.31
C VAL A 206 -25.74 27.61 -77.97
N VAL A 207 -24.57 27.93 -77.42
CA VAL A 207 -23.64 28.92 -77.97
C VAL A 207 -23.14 28.48 -79.35
N ALA A 208 -22.91 27.18 -79.59
CA ALA A 208 -22.47 26.64 -80.87
C ALA A 208 -23.51 26.82 -82.01
N GLN A 209 -24.81 26.98 -81.65
CA GLN A 209 -25.87 27.28 -82.60
C GLN A 209 -25.80 28.73 -83.12
N PHE A 210 -25.20 29.62 -82.38
CA PHE A 210 -24.99 30.99 -82.84
C PHE A 210 -23.75 31.06 -83.71
N ARG A 211 -23.90 30.83 -85.03
CA ARG A 211 -22.88 31.08 -86.02
C ARG A 211 -22.64 32.61 -86.12
N LEU A 212 -21.58 33.06 -85.54
CA LEU A 212 -21.06 34.41 -85.82
C LEU A 212 -20.57 34.34 -87.26
N SER A 213 -21.17 35.15 -88.17
CA SER A 213 -20.72 35.27 -89.58
C SER A 213 -19.30 35.87 -89.53
N ASN A 214 -18.33 35.00 -89.59
CA ASN A 214 -16.94 35.38 -89.66
C ASN A 214 -16.63 35.87 -91.08
N GLN A 215 -16.71 37.16 -91.29
CA GLN A 215 -16.17 37.77 -92.53
C GLN A 215 -14.66 37.70 -92.40
N PRO A 216 -13.95 37.08 -93.37
CA PRO A 216 -12.49 37.00 -93.23
C PRO A 216 -11.88 38.36 -93.48
N ALA A 217 -11.33 38.99 -92.46
CA ALA A 217 -10.42 40.09 -92.64
C ALA A 217 -9.07 39.58 -93.18
N SER A 218 -8.66 40.15 -94.39
CA SER A 218 -7.38 39.87 -95.03
C SER A 218 -6.16 39.98 -94.12
N PRO A 219 -5.16 39.12 -94.19
CA PRO A 219 -4.03 39.09 -93.26
C PRO A 219 -3.05 40.18 -93.53
N ALA A 220 -2.96 41.17 -92.67
CA ALA A 220 -1.79 42.02 -92.57
C ALA A 220 -0.71 41.30 -91.75
N ALA A 221 0.41 41.01 -92.43
CA ALA A 221 1.57 40.37 -91.86
C ALA A 221 2.19 41.22 -90.70
N HIS A 222 2.03 40.80 -89.49
CA HIS A 222 2.85 41.29 -88.39
C HIS A 222 3.54 40.10 -87.70
N ARG A 223 4.84 40.13 -87.79
CA ARG A 223 5.78 39.18 -87.20
C ARG A 223 5.82 39.46 -85.68
N PRO A 224 5.52 38.49 -84.80
CA PRO A 224 5.59 38.77 -83.38
C PRO A 224 7.05 38.67 -82.85
N PRO A 225 7.43 39.49 -81.87
CA PRO A 225 8.71 39.35 -81.21
C PRO A 225 8.71 38.13 -80.28
N THR A 226 9.80 37.38 -80.34
CA THR A 226 10.07 36.22 -79.51
C THR A 226 10.25 36.64 -78.07
N THR A 227 9.30 36.35 -77.21
CA THR A 227 9.47 36.39 -75.73
C THR A 227 10.05 35.06 -75.23
N PRO A 228 11.05 35.07 -74.36
CA PRO A 228 11.59 33.84 -73.81
C PRO A 228 10.57 33.17 -72.84
N PRO A 229 10.66 31.85 -72.63
CA PRO A 229 9.71 31.14 -71.79
C PRO A 229 9.86 31.53 -70.33
N PRO A 230 8.72 31.52 -69.58
CA PRO A 230 8.74 31.89 -68.16
C PRO A 230 9.58 30.86 -67.35
N ARG A 231 10.36 31.37 -66.42
CA ARG A 231 11.17 30.65 -65.48
C ARG A 231 10.24 29.79 -64.57
N PRO A 232 10.54 28.53 -64.28
CA PRO A 232 9.78 27.70 -63.38
C PRO A 232 9.78 28.31 -61.93
N PRO A 233 8.70 28.16 -61.19
CA PRO A 233 8.58 28.69 -59.83
C PRO A 233 9.64 28.07 -58.92
N SER A 234 10.23 28.91 -58.05
CA SER A 234 11.19 28.48 -57.04
C SER A 234 10.54 27.49 -56.04
N PRO A 235 11.26 26.50 -55.54
CA PRO A 235 10.76 25.59 -54.52
C PRO A 235 10.45 26.36 -53.21
N PRO A 236 9.44 25.89 -52.44
CA PRO A 236 9.09 26.51 -51.16
C PRO A 236 10.25 26.40 -50.17
N PRO A 237 10.34 27.34 -49.22
CA PRO A 237 11.38 27.32 -48.19
C PRO A 237 11.17 26.11 -47.27
N PRO A 238 12.28 25.57 -46.70
CA PRO A 238 12.18 24.44 -45.74
C PRO A 238 11.44 24.87 -44.47
N PRO A 239 10.74 23.93 -43.80
CA PRO A 239 10.04 24.22 -42.54
C PRO A 239 11.04 24.62 -41.44
N PRO A 240 10.63 25.45 -40.48
CA PRO A 240 11.46 25.87 -39.36
C PRO A 240 11.85 24.68 -38.47
N PRO A 241 13.01 24.71 -37.83
CA PRO A 241 13.47 23.65 -36.94
C PRO A 241 12.53 23.49 -35.73
N THR A 242 12.21 22.24 -35.41
CA THR A 242 11.42 21.86 -34.23
C THR A 242 12.15 22.28 -32.94
N PRO A 243 11.48 22.91 -31.98
CA PRO A 243 12.09 23.24 -30.69
C PRO A 243 12.48 21.98 -29.93
N PRO A 244 13.58 22.02 -29.13
CA PRO A 244 14.02 20.89 -28.33
C PRO A 244 13.00 20.56 -27.22
N LEU A 245 12.82 19.25 -26.99
CA LEU A 245 12.00 18.70 -25.89
C LEU A 245 12.55 19.17 -24.53
N PRO A 246 11.68 19.50 -23.57
CA PRO A 246 12.11 19.82 -22.22
C PRO A 246 12.73 18.59 -21.53
N PRO A 247 13.70 18.81 -20.62
CA PRO A 247 14.30 17.71 -19.86
C PRO A 247 13.29 17.06 -18.92
N PRO A 248 13.48 15.76 -18.56
CA PRO A 248 12.63 15.08 -17.62
C PRO A 248 12.75 15.71 -16.22
N PRO A 249 11.67 15.66 -15.43
CA PRO A 249 11.68 16.20 -14.06
C PRO A 249 12.58 15.35 -13.14
N PRO A 250 13.07 15.95 -12.03
CA PRO A 250 13.97 15.33 -11.07
C PRO A 250 13.34 14.17 -10.29
#